data_3ed3d3ec81a21f30cf133bc31fc5b5f9
#
_entry.id   3ed3d3ec81a21f30cf133bc31fc5b5f9
#
_cell.length_a   1.000
_cell.length_b   1.000
_cell.length_c   1.000
_cell.angle_alpha   90.00
_cell.angle_beta   90.00
_cell.angle_gamma   90.00
#
_symmetry.space_group_name_H-M   'P 1'
#
loop_
_entity.id
_entity.type
_entity.pdbx_description
1 polymer ?
#
loop_
_entity_poly.entity_id
_entity_poly.type
_entity_poly.pdbx_seq_one_letter_code
_entity_poly.pdbx_strand_id
1 'polypeptide(L)'
;METMEVLTDIAERVAEYRMFYPDTTLTTISSNSEETFSDKEAMELSQKVCSMTTSGLLQYKIAGRSLFIFKSRKFLEVSEGFKEGARVRFHDPRTPDACHESVMLADGMRYDDGIPFIWTEDSDADSFAECNTFAVYWRPVEEGK
;
A
#
# COMPACT_ATOMS: atom_id res chain seq x y z
N MET A 1 11.53 18.99 -15.80
CA MET A 1 11.50 19.41 -14.40
C MET A 1 10.54 18.55 -13.59
N GLU A 2 9.26 18.62 -13.94
CA GLU A 2 8.27 17.79 -13.24
C GLU A 2 8.58 16.30 -13.34
N THR A 3 9.08 15.86 -14.50
CA THR A 3 9.42 14.44 -14.70
C THR A 3 10.49 13.98 -13.72
N MET A 4 11.50 14.82 -13.48
CA MET A 4 12.58 14.46 -12.55
C MET A 4 12.08 14.38 -11.11
N GLU A 5 11.19 15.28 -10.72
CA GLU A 5 10.60 15.27 -9.39
C GLU A 5 9.77 14.02 -9.17
N VAL A 6 8.98 13.64 -10.18
CA VAL A 6 8.15 12.43 -10.11
C VAL A 6 9.03 11.18 -10.00
N LEU A 7 10.07 11.09 -10.83
CA LEU A 7 10.97 9.95 -10.79
C LEU A 7 11.70 9.84 -9.45
N THR A 8 12.09 10.98 -8.88
CA THR A 8 12.73 11.00 -7.57
C THR A 8 11.78 10.50 -6.50
N ASP A 9 10.53 10.98 -6.52
CA ASP A 9 9.52 10.55 -5.57
C ASP A 9 9.25 9.04 -5.70
N ILE A 10 9.16 8.53 -6.92
CA ILE A 10 8.95 7.10 -7.16
C ILE A 10 10.12 6.28 -6.60
N ALA A 11 11.35 6.74 -6.84
CA ALA A 11 12.53 6.04 -6.33
C ALA A 11 12.55 6.01 -4.79
N GLU A 12 12.15 7.11 -4.16
CA GLU A 12 12.08 7.20 -2.71
C GLU A 12 11.02 6.24 -2.15
N ARG A 13 9.87 6.15 -2.82
CA ARG A 13 8.80 5.26 -2.39
C ARG A 13 9.18 3.78 -2.54
N VAL A 14 9.85 3.43 -3.62
CA VAL A 14 10.35 2.06 -3.80
C VAL A 14 11.31 1.71 -2.67
N ALA A 15 12.24 2.63 -2.37
CA ALA A 15 13.22 2.42 -1.30
C ALA A 15 12.53 2.26 0.05
N GLU A 16 11.54 3.11 0.34
CA GLU A 16 10.78 3.04 1.58
C GLU A 16 10.05 1.70 1.69
N TYR A 17 9.31 1.33 0.65
CA TYR A 17 8.55 0.08 0.69
C TYR A 17 9.45 -1.14 0.82
N ARG A 18 10.64 -1.11 0.24
CA ARG A 18 11.60 -2.20 0.38
C ARG A 18 12.16 -2.37 1.78
N MET A 19 12.07 -1.33 2.61
CA MET A 19 12.42 -1.46 4.01
C MET A 19 11.41 -2.34 4.75
N PHE A 20 10.15 -2.29 4.34
CA PHE A 20 9.09 -3.11 4.94
C PHE A 20 8.94 -4.45 4.24
N TYR A 21 9.03 -4.42 2.92
CA TYR A 21 8.81 -5.59 2.05
C TYR A 21 9.90 -5.60 0.99
N PRO A 22 11.03 -6.29 1.27
CA PRO A 22 12.18 -6.28 0.35
C PRO A 22 11.88 -6.79 -1.05
N ASP A 23 10.81 -7.55 -1.24
CA ASP A 23 10.40 -8.07 -2.55
C ASP A 23 9.58 -7.07 -3.37
N THR A 24 9.49 -5.83 -2.92
CA THR A 24 8.72 -4.80 -3.64
C THR A 24 9.31 -4.56 -5.03
N THR A 25 8.44 -4.60 -6.04
CA THR A 25 8.80 -4.32 -7.42
C THR A 25 7.95 -3.16 -7.95
N LEU A 26 8.44 -2.54 -9.00
CA LEU A 26 7.74 -1.44 -9.66
C LEU A 26 7.38 -1.83 -11.08
N THR A 27 6.11 -1.67 -11.42
CA THR A 27 5.62 -1.86 -12.78
C THR A 27 5.12 -0.52 -13.30
N THR A 28 5.48 -0.19 -14.54
CA THR A 28 5.04 1.06 -15.16
C THR A 28 4.19 0.74 -16.37
N ILE A 29 3.04 1.39 -16.44
CA ILE A 29 2.13 1.27 -17.59
C ILE A 29 1.96 2.67 -18.17
N SER A 30 2.11 2.79 -19.48
CA SER A 30 1.91 4.08 -20.15
C SER A 30 0.65 4.04 -20.99
N SER A 31 -0.10 5.14 -20.96
CA SER A 31 -1.28 5.28 -21.81
C SER A 31 -0.86 5.67 -23.22
N ASN A 32 -1.53 5.07 -24.20
CA ASN A 32 -1.31 5.43 -25.61
C ASN A 32 -2.15 6.63 -26.05
N SER A 33 -3.07 7.07 -25.19
CA SER A 33 -3.90 8.24 -25.48
C SER A 33 -3.25 9.49 -24.90
N GLU A 34 -3.76 10.66 -25.27
CA GLU A 34 -3.30 11.92 -24.71
C GLU A 34 -3.89 12.16 -23.31
N GLU A 35 -4.88 11.37 -22.94
CA GLU A 35 -5.53 11.51 -21.64
C GLU A 35 -4.75 10.82 -20.54
N THR A 36 -4.82 11.38 -19.35
CA THR A 36 -4.23 10.75 -18.17
C THR A 36 -5.14 9.64 -17.68
N PHE A 37 -4.57 8.71 -16.90
CA PHE A 37 -5.38 7.69 -16.26
C PHE A 37 -6.33 8.32 -15.25
N SER A 38 -7.58 7.85 -15.23
CA SER A 38 -8.49 8.19 -14.14
C SER A 38 -8.20 7.28 -12.94
N ASP A 39 -8.67 7.68 -11.77
CA ASP A 39 -8.49 6.84 -10.58
C ASP A 39 -9.14 5.48 -10.76
N LYS A 40 -10.29 5.43 -11.43
CA LYS A 40 -10.98 4.17 -11.68
C LYS A 40 -10.15 3.26 -12.59
N GLU A 41 -9.61 3.81 -13.68
CA GLU A 41 -8.78 3.05 -14.60
C GLU A 41 -7.51 2.56 -13.92
N ALA A 42 -6.89 3.41 -13.11
CA ALA A 42 -5.68 3.05 -12.37
C ALA A 42 -5.95 1.91 -11.40
N MET A 43 -7.07 1.98 -10.69
CA MET A 43 -7.45 0.92 -9.75
C MET A 43 -7.69 -0.40 -10.49
N GLU A 44 -8.43 -0.37 -11.59
CA GLU A 44 -8.71 -1.57 -12.36
C GLU A 44 -7.43 -2.20 -12.91
N LEU A 45 -6.56 -1.37 -13.48
CA LEU A 45 -5.29 -1.85 -14.04
C LEU A 45 -4.37 -2.40 -12.96
N SER A 46 -4.28 -1.72 -11.82
CA SER A 46 -3.42 -2.18 -10.73
C SER A 46 -3.89 -3.52 -10.19
N GLN A 47 -5.20 -3.69 -10.02
CA GLN A 47 -5.76 -4.95 -9.56
C GLN A 47 -5.52 -6.07 -10.56
N LYS A 48 -5.68 -5.78 -11.85
CA LYS A 48 -5.43 -6.75 -12.90
C LYS A 48 -3.98 -7.21 -12.91
N VAL A 49 -3.05 -6.26 -12.85
CA VAL A 49 -1.62 -6.56 -12.83
C VAL A 49 -1.26 -7.40 -11.61
N CYS A 50 -1.79 -7.05 -10.45
CA CYS A 50 -1.50 -7.78 -9.22
C CYS A 50 -2.08 -9.19 -9.26
N SER A 51 -3.29 -9.37 -9.78
CA SER A 51 -3.90 -10.70 -9.87
C SER A 51 -3.12 -11.60 -10.84
N MET A 52 -2.63 -11.04 -11.94
CA MET A 52 -1.85 -11.79 -12.92
C MET A 52 -0.49 -12.23 -12.40
N THR A 53 0.10 -11.44 -11.51
CA THR A 53 1.44 -11.72 -10.99
C THR A 53 1.43 -12.29 -9.59
N THR A 54 0.26 -12.49 -9.00
CA THR A 54 0.08 -12.98 -7.63
C THR A 54 0.81 -12.12 -6.60
N SER A 55 0.95 -10.84 -6.89
CA SER A 55 1.60 -9.89 -5.99
C SER A 55 0.58 -8.97 -5.36
N GLY A 56 0.77 -8.68 -4.09
CA GLY A 56 -0.10 -7.72 -3.40
C GLY A 56 0.16 -6.30 -3.91
N LEU A 57 -0.88 -5.49 -3.90
CA LEU A 57 -0.78 -4.08 -4.26
C LEU A 57 -0.45 -3.26 -3.03
N LEU A 58 0.74 -2.66 -3.00
CA LEU A 58 1.12 -1.73 -1.94
C LEU A 58 0.56 -0.34 -2.20
N GLN A 59 0.72 0.12 -3.45
CA GLN A 59 0.26 1.45 -3.83
C GLN A 59 0.33 1.58 -5.34
N TYR A 60 -0.42 2.49 -5.90
CA TYR A 60 -0.17 2.94 -7.27
C TYR A 60 -0.08 4.46 -7.27
N LYS A 61 0.56 5.02 -8.28
CA LYS A 61 0.69 6.46 -8.44
C LYS A 61 0.53 6.82 -9.92
N ILE A 62 -0.25 7.86 -10.17
CA ILE A 62 -0.47 8.36 -11.52
C ILE A 62 0.42 9.59 -11.71
N ALA A 63 1.15 9.62 -12.81
CA ALA A 63 1.95 10.77 -13.19
C ALA A 63 1.78 10.99 -14.69
N GLY A 64 0.92 11.95 -15.02
CA GLY A 64 0.59 12.22 -16.42
C GLY A 64 -0.08 11.03 -17.08
N ARG A 65 0.57 10.47 -18.10
CA ARG A 65 0.06 9.32 -18.82
C ARG A 65 0.69 8.00 -18.37
N SER A 66 1.38 8.04 -17.23
CA SER A 66 2.04 6.85 -16.69
C SER A 66 1.41 6.44 -15.38
N LEU A 67 1.25 5.15 -15.21
CA LEU A 67 0.76 4.55 -13.97
C LEU A 67 1.89 3.71 -13.39
N PHE A 68 2.29 4.04 -12.17
CA PHE A 68 3.34 3.34 -11.45
C PHE A 68 2.70 2.47 -10.37
N ILE A 69 2.97 1.17 -10.42
CA ILE A 69 2.36 0.20 -9.52
C ILE A 69 3.44 -0.45 -8.67
N PHE A 70 3.33 -0.29 -7.36
CA PHE A 70 4.25 -0.89 -6.38
C PHE A 70 3.62 -2.18 -5.88
N LYS A 71 4.29 -3.31 -6.11
CA LYS A 71 3.77 -4.63 -5.78
C LYS A 71 4.71 -5.38 -4.85
N SER A 72 4.13 -6.19 -3.98
CA SER A 72 4.88 -7.09 -3.12
C SER A 72 4.03 -8.32 -2.83
N ARG A 73 4.59 -9.49 -3.10
CA ARG A 73 3.95 -10.75 -2.79
C ARG A 73 3.87 -10.95 -1.27
N LYS A 74 4.92 -10.53 -0.58
CA LYS A 74 4.96 -10.64 0.88
C LYS A 74 3.86 -9.79 1.52
N PHE A 75 3.63 -8.61 0.97
CA PHE A 75 2.54 -7.76 1.44
C PHE A 75 1.18 -8.45 1.24
N LEU A 76 1.00 -9.13 0.11
CA LEU A 76 -0.23 -9.87 -0.13
C LEU A 76 -0.44 -10.93 0.95
N GLU A 77 0.59 -11.68 1.29
CA GLU A 77 0.51 -12.70 2.32
C GLU A 77 0.15 -12.10 3.68
N VAL A 78 0.81 -10.99 4.03
CA VAL A 78 0.54 -10.30 5.29
C VAL A 78 -0.90 -9.79 5.33
N SER A 79 -1.38 -9.24 4.22
CA SER A 79 -2.70 -8.64 4.15
C SER A 79 -3.83 -9.65 4.32
N GLU A 80 -3.57 -10.93 4.11
CA GLU A 80 -4.57 -11.97 4.33
C GLU A 80 -5.01 -12.05 5.79
N GLY A 81 -4.18 -11.56 6.71
CA GLY A 81 -4.50 -11.51 8.14
C GLY A 81 -5.26 -10.27 8.58
N PHE A 82 -5.55 -9.34 7.67
CA PHE A 82 -6.33 -8.15 8.00
C PHE A 82 -7.82 -8.49 8.02
N LYS A 83 -8.26 -9.06 9.14
CA LYS A 83 -9.64 -9.51 9.34
C LYS A 83 -10.28 -8.78 10.51
N GLU A 84 -11.60 -8.60 10.45
CA GLU A 84 -12.33 -7.99 11.55
C GLU A 84 -12.04 -8.75 12.85
N GLY A 85 -11.70 -8.01 13.89
CA GLY A 85 -11.38 -8.59 15.19
C GLY A 85 -9.95 -9.03 15.36
N ALA A 86 -9.16 -9.05 14.27
CA ALA A 86 -7.76 -9.43 14.35
C ALA A 86 -6.93 -8.33 15.01
N ARG A 87 -5.95 -8.73 15.80
CA ARG A 87 -5.03 -7.78 16.40
C ARG A 87 -3.93 -7.46 15.39
N VAL A 88 -3.58 -6.20 15.30
CA VAL A 88 -2.51 -5.72 14.42
C VAL A 88 -1.50 -4.94 15.24
N ARG A 89 -0.25 -4.99 14.82
CA ARG A 89 0.84 -4.30 15.51
C ARG A 89 1.52 -3.33 14.56
N PHE A 90 1.81 -2.14 15.07
CA PHE A 90 2.58 -1.15 14.32
C PHE A 90 4.01 -1.66 14.13
N HIS A 91 4.50 -1.57 12.91
CA HIS A 91 5.84 -2.01 12.55
C HIS A 91 6.48 -1.00 11.61
N ASP A 92 7.57 -0.40 12.05
CA ASP A 92 8.37 0.50 11.21
C ASP A 92 9.84 0.20 11.47
N PRO A 93 10.58 -0.33 10.48
CA PRO A 93 12.00 -0.65 10.67
C PRO A 93 12.85 0.55 11.09
N ARG A 94 12.39 1.76 10.81
CA ARG A 94 13.11 2.99 11.17
C ARG A 94 12.93 3.36 12.63
N THR A 95 11.91 2.81 13.28
CA THR A 95 11.61 3.07 14.69
C THR A 95 11.31 1.76 15.40
N PRO A 96 12.32 0.90 15.57
CA PRO A 96 12.09 -0.45 16.10
C PRO A 96 11.54 -0.47 17.53
N ASP A 97 11.72 0.60 18.27
CA ASP A 97 11.19 0.70 19.63
C ASP A 97 9.73 1.11 19.69
N ALA A 98 9.18 1.59 18.58
CA ALA A 98 7.77 1.93 18.54
C ALA A 98 6.94 0.65 18.57
N CYS A 99 6.07 0.56 19.58
CA CYS A 99 5.25 -0.64 19.78
C CYS A 99 3.83 -0.20 20.11
N HIS A 100 2.92 -0.47 19.19
CA HIS A 100 1.51 -0.11 19.35
C HIS A 100 0.67 -1.20 18.72
N GLU A 101 -0.39 -1.60 19.40
CA GLU A 101 -1.31 -2.61 18.89
C GLU A 101 -2.71 -2.04 18.81
N SER A 102 -3.48 -2.52 17.87
CA SER A 102 -4.87 -2.15 17.69
C SER A 102 -5.66 -3.36 17.23
N VAL A 103 -6.95 -3.19 17.02
CA VAL A 103 -7.84 -4.27 16.57
C VAL A 103 -8.53 -3.82 15.30
N MET A 104 -8.60 -4.72 14.32
CA MET A 104 -9.27 -4.45 13.06
C MET A 104 -10.79 -4.31 13.27
N LEU A 105 -11.37 -3.28 12.69
CA LEU A 105 -12.81 -3.06 12.75
C LEU A 105 -13.54 -3.60 11.51
N ALA A 106 -12.81 -3.95 10.46
CA ALA A 106 -13.39 -4.48 9.23
C ALA A 106 -12.36 -5.33 8.51
N ASP A 107 -12.84 -6.21 7.65
CA ASP A 107 -11.98 -7.07 6.83
C ASP A 107 -11.26 -6.29 5.74
N GLY A 108 -10.01 -6.66 5.52
CA GLY A 108 -9.27 -6.23 4.34
C GLY A 108 -8.76 -4.81 4.39
N MET A 109 -8.48 -4.30 3.21
CA MET A 109 -7.91 -2.97 3.04
C MET A 109 -8.80 -2.12 2.16
N ARG A 110 -8.72 -0.80 2.39
CA ARG A 110 -9.33 0.18 1.51
C ARG A 110 -8.22 0.92 0.80
N TYR A 111 -8.45 1.29 -0.43
CA TYR A 111 -7.49 2.08 -1.20
C TYR A 111 -8.04 3.48 -1.39
N ASP A 112 -7.28 4.47 -0.93
CA ASP A 112 -7.60 5.86 -1.12
C ASP A 112 -6.43 6.49 -1.86
N ASP A 113 -6.69 7.01 -3.05
CA ASP A 113 -5.67 7.57 -3.93
C ASP A 113 -4.52 6.56 -4.15
N GLY A 114 -4.88 5.28 -4.26
CA GLY A 114 -3.94 4.20 -4.50
C GLY A 114 -3.16 3.72 -3.28
N ILE A 115 -3.35 4.33 -2.13
CA ILE A 115 -2.65 3.98 -0.90
C ILE A 115 -3.51 3.02 -0.08
N PRO A 116 -2.96 1.87 0.36
CA PRO A 116 -3.75 0.91 1.14
C PRO A 116 -3.86 1.33 2.61
N PHE A 117 -5.09 1.33 3.12
CA PHE A 117 -5.40 1.64 4.52
C PHE A 117 -6.14 0.47 5.15
N ILE A 118 -5.94 0.29 6.45
CA ILE A 118 -6.75 -0.62 7.25
C ILE A 118 -7.61 0.20 8.20
N TRP A 119 -8.72 -0.39 8.63
CA TRP A 119 -9.64 0.25 9.56
C TRP A 119 -9.45 -0.37 10.93
N THR A 120 -8.92 0.38 11.88
CA THR A 120 -8.66 -0.12 13.22
C THR A 120 -9.35 0.76 14.27
N GLU A 121 -9.34 0.30 15.52
CA GLU A 121 -9.90 1.08 16.62
C GLU A 121 -9.23 2.44 16.78
N ASP A 122 -7.98 2.55 16.34
CA ASP A 122 -7.22 3.79 16.43
C ASP A 122 -7.40 4.70 15.21
N SER A 123 -8.10 4.23 14.19
CA SER A 123 -8.34 5.01 12.99
C SER A 123 -9.39 6.08 13.25
N ASP A 124 -9.12 7.27 12.74
CA ASP A 124 -10.10 8.34 12.72
C ASP A 124 -10.86 8.25 11.41
N ALA A 125 -12.18 8.11 11.48
CA ALA A 125 -13.01 7.96 10.30
C ALA A 125 -12.89 9.14 9.33
N ASP A 126 -12.51 10.29 9.82
CA ASP A 126 -12.38 11.49 9.01
C ASP A 126 -10.96 11.74 8.52
N SER A 127 -10.02 10.84 8.84
CA SER A 127 -8.61 11.10 8.54
C SER A 127 -7.90 9.84 8.04
N PHE A 128 -8.15 9.48 6.80
CA PHE A 128 -7.41 8.38 6.17
C PHE A 128 -5.95 8.71 5.88
N ALA A 129 -5.59 9.98 6.03
CA ALA A 129 -4.22 10.41 5.79
C ALA A 129 -3.30 10.15 6.98
N GLU A 130 -3.85 9.72 8.10
CA GLU A 130 -3.04 9.45 9.28
C GLU A 130 -2.10 8.27 9.05
N CYS A 131 -0.83 8.45 9.33
CA CYS A 131 0.18 7.44 9.08
C CYS A 131 -0.08 6.12 9.79
N ASN A 132 -0.73 6.19 10.96
CA ASN A 132 -0.99 5.00 11.75
C ASN A 132 -2.04 4.08 11.14
N THR A 133 -2.72 4.52 10.08
CA THR A 133 -3.72 3.68 9.39
C THR A 133 -3.19 3.07 8.11
N PHE A 134 -1.99 3.44 7.67
CA PHE A 134 -1.41 2.87 6.45
C PHE A 134 -1.13 1.39 6.66
N ALA A 135 -1.69 0.55 5.79
CA ALA A 135 -1.53 -0.90 5.90
C ALA A 135 -0.07 -1.33 5.91
N VAL A 136 0.79 -0.59 5.23
CA VAL A 136 2.22 -0.90 5.15
C VAL A 136 2.89 -0.91 6.53
N TYR A 137 2.42 -0.05 7.44
CA TYR A 137 3.01 0.08 8.78
C TYR A 137 2.45 -0.91 9.79
N TRP A 138 1.50 -1.75 9.40
CA TRP A 138 0.82 -2.64 10.34
C TRP A 138 0.93 -4.08 9.89
N ARG A 139 1.01 -4.97 10.85
CA ARG A 139 1.05 -6.40 10.60
C ARG A 139 0.12 -7.12 11.57
N PRO A 140 -0.58 -8.17 11.09
CA PRO A 140 -1.39 -8.98 11.99
C PRO A 140 -0.51 -9.64 13.04
N VAL A 141 -1.00 -9.71 14.27
CA VAL A 141 -0.32 -10.42 15.34
C VAL A 141 -0.73 -11.87 15.26
N GLU A 142 0.25 -12.76 15.20
CA GLU A 142 -0.03 -14.19 15.17
C GLU A 142 -0.32 -14.66 16.59
N GLU A 143 -1.56 -15.10 16.80
CA GLU A 143 -1.97 -15.61 18.10
C GLU A 143 -1.64 -17.10 18.22
N GLY A 144 -1.43 -17.55 19.46
CA GLY A 144 -1.16 -18.93 19.72
C GLY A 144 0.24 -19.40 19.40
N LYS A 145 1.11 -18.46 19.16
CA LYS A 145 2.51 -18.76 18.83
C LYS A 145 3.45 -18.38 19.94
#